data_37e7978694a983a5897188ca3bd26d41
#
_entry.id   37e7978694a983a5897188ca3bd26d41
#
_cell.length_a   1.000
_cell.length_b   1.000
_cell.length_c   1.000
_cell.angle_alpha   90.00
_cell.angle_beta   90.00
_cell.angle_gamma   90.00
#
_symmetry.space_group_name_H-M   'P 1'
#
loop_
_entity.id
_entity.type
_entity.pdbx_description
1 polymer ?
#
loop_
_entity_poly.entity_id
_entity_poly.type
_entity_poly.pdbx_seq_one_letter_code
_entity_poly.pdbx_strand_id
1 'polypeptide(L)'
;MPGGAGVLALPSGRLVRGRGLRGADPDGPDPEFALYVVASEPFGVPWEFRWIAWPDYGLPADPAALRCALVEAWERADRERVEVGCMGGRGRTGTALACIAVLDGVPADQAVDYVRRHYLPDAVETDEQRQFVAAFAPLGQQRAHSLARPMDEPLEVVSFSQGRLKNDRIGAGVRQPGNGRCRLGGVMVGDVQVDDEAVAAVYLPDAL
;
A
#
# COMPACT_ATOMS: atom_id res chain seq x y z
N MET A 1 1.71 7.86 -25.04
CA MET A 1 2.78 8.81 -24.70
C MET A 1 4.06 8.02 -24.48
N PRO A 2 5.18 8.23 -25.18
CA PRO A 2 6.48 7.70 -24.77
C PRO A 2 6.83 8.35 -23.42
N GLY A 3 7.34 7.57 -22.45
CA GLY A 3 7.51 7.97 -21.08
C GLY A 3 8.31 9.25 -20.91
N GLY A 4 7.62 10.33 -20.49
CA GLY A 4 8.26 11.52 -19.98
C GLY A 4 9.04 11.19 -18.69
N ALA A 5 10.01 12.01 -18.33
CA ALA A 5 10.75 11.82 -17.09
C ALA A 5 9.77 11.67 -15.90
N GLY A 6 9.94 10.59 -15.12
CA GLY A 6 9.07 10.31 -13.98
C GLY A 6 7.85 9.41 -14.25
N VAL A 7 7.66 8.89 -15.45
CA VAL A 7 6.57 7.94 -15.75
C VAL A 7 7.09 6.52 -15.83
N LEU A 8 6.54 5.63 -14.99
CA LEU A 8 6.77 4.19 -15.04
C LEU A 8 5.78 3.54 -16.00
N ALA A 9 6.31 2.89 -17.05
CA ALA A 9 5.51 1.99 -17.88
C ALA A 9 5.51 0.60 -17.24
N LEU A 10 4.33 0.03 -17.02
CA LEU A 10 4.14 -1.31 -16.46
C LEU A 10 4.10 -2.38 -17.57
N PRO A 11 4.35 -3.67 -17.28
CA PRO A 11 4.30 -4.75 -18.26
C PRO A 11 2.97 -4.84 -19.03
N SER A 12 1.84 -4.54 -18.40
CA SER A 12 0.52 -4.49 -19.02
C SER A 12 0.32 -3.32 -19.99
N GLY A 13 1.26 -2.37 -20.03
CA GLY A 13 1.14 -1.12 -20.78
C GLY A 13 0.51 0.03 -20.00
N ARG A 14 0.05 -0.18 -18.75
CA ARG A 14 -0.39 0.89 -17.85
C ARG A 14 0.75 1.86 -17.57
N LEU A 15 0.41 3.14 -17.38
CA LEU A 15 1.36 4.19 -17.08
C LEU A 15 1.05 4.80 -15.71
N VAL A 16 2.06 4.88 -14.85
CA VAL A 16 1.94 5.53 -13.54
C VAL A 16 3.02 6.58 -13.39
N ARG A 17 2.63 7.82 -13.11
CA ARG A 17 3.57 8.91 -12.88
C ARG A 17 4.07 8.88 -11.44
N GLY A 18 5.37 8.87 -11.23
CA GLY A 18 5.98 9.09 -9.92
C GLY A 18 6.36 10.56 -9.77
N ARG A 19 6.22 11.13 -8.55
CA ARG A 19 6.47 12.54 -8.28
C ARG A 19 7.15 12.80 -6.94
N GLY A 20 8.02 13.82 -6.93
CA GLY A 20 8.52 14.48 -5.73
C GLY A 20 7.76 15.78 -5.49
N LEU A 21 7.03 15.90 -4.37
CA LEU A 21 6.19 17.07 -4.07
C LEU A 21 7.00 18.33 -3.72
N ARG A 22 8.31 18.20 -3.43
CA ARG A 22 9.22 19.34 -3.25
C ARG A 22 9.73 19.91 -4.57
N GLY A 23 9.60 19.19 -5.67
CA GLY A 23 10.03 19.62 -6.99
C GLY A 23 9.02 20.52 -7.67
N ALA A 24 9.38 20.99 -8.86
CA ALA A 24 8.43 21.64 -9.76
C ALA A 24 7.32 20.66 -10.17
N ASP A 25 6.17 21.19 -10.53
CA ASP A 25 5.10 20.37 -11.10
C ASP A 25 5.61 19.71 -12.39
N PRO A 26 5.36 18.42 -12.59
CA PRO A 26 5.79 17.75 -13.79
C PRO A 26 5.07 18.29 -15.02
N ASP A 27 5.78 18.33 -16.15
CA ASP A 27 5.18 18.68 -17.42
C ASP A 27 4.03 17.72 -17.79
N GLY A 28 3.01 18.28 -18.43
CA GLY A 28 1.88 17.50 -18.93
C GLY A 28 0.58 17.73 -18.15
N PRO A 29 -0.48 16.96 -18.46
CA PRO A 29 -1.78 17.13 -17.82
C PRO A 29 -1.76 16.69 -16.36
N ASP A 30 -2.64 17.31 -15.57
CA ASP A 30 -2.88 16.92 -14.17
C ASP A 30 -3.32 15.46 -14.05
N PRO A 31 -3.03 14.78 -12.94
CA PRO A 31 -3.57 13.45 -12.68
C PRO A 31 -5.09 13.52 -12.50
N GLU A 32 -5.77 12.43 -12.80
CA GLU A 32 -7.18 12.24 -12.47
C GLU A 32 -7.31 11.60 -11.08
N PHE A 33 -6.28 10.84 -10.71
CA PHE A 33 -6.17 10.22 -9.39
C PHE A 33 -4.72 10.27 -8.89
N ALA A 34 -4.53 10.50 -7.58
CA ALA A 34 -3.22 10.47 -6.96
C ALA A 34 -3.19 9.60 -5.69
N LEU A 35 -2.05 8.94 -5.45
CA LEU A 35 -1.72 8.29 -4.20
C LEU A 35 -0.54 9.01 -3.54
N TYR A 36 -0.79 9.66 -2.41
CA TYR A 36 0.26 10.36 -1.67
C TYR A 36 0.73 9.54 -0.46
N VAL A 37 2.01 9.19 -0.47
CA VAL A 37 2.68 8.41 0.56
C VAL A 37 3.63 9.32 1.35
N VAL A 38 3.04 10.11 2.23
CA VAL A 38 3.71 11.18 3.01
C VAL A 38 3.32 11.13 4.48
N ALA A 39 4.13 11.75 5.36
CA ALA A 39 3.90 11.72 6.80
C ALA A 39 2.61 12.46 7.23
N SER A 40 2.23 13.52 6.51
CA SER A 40 1.04 14.32 6.80
C SER A 40 0.16 14.43 5.55
N GLU A 41 -1.15 14.50 5.76
CA GLU A 41 -2.12 14.61 4.67
C GLU A 41 -1.86 15.88 3.84
N PRO A 42 -1.83 15.76 2.49
CA PRO A 42 -1.68 16.91 1.61
C PRO A 42 -2.91 17.83 1.68
N PHE A 43 -2.68 19.13 1.63
CA PHE A 43 -3.74 20.12 1.61
C PHE A 43 -3.85 20.79 0.23
N GLY A 44 -5.09 21.16 -0.17
CA GLY A 44 -5.33 21.94 -1.39
C GLY A 44 -5.13 21.16 -2.69
N VAL A 45 -5.20 19.84 -2.67
CA VAL A 45 -5.12 18.99 -3.88
C VAL A 45 -6.42 19.11 -4.67
N PRO A 46 -6.40 19.51 -5.97
CA PRO A 46 -7.62 19.77 -6.74
C PRO A 46 -8.23 18.53 -7.41
N TRP A 47 -7.59 17.37 -7.36
CA TRP A 47 -8.04 16.10 -7.91
C TRP A 47 -8.32 15.05 -6.85
N GLU A 48 -8.93 13.95 -7.22
CA GLU A 48 -9.18 12.82 -6.31
C GLU A 48 -7.86 12.19 -5.86
N PHE A 49 -7.72 11.94 -4.58
CA PHE A 49 -6.53 11.29 -4.05
C PHE A 49 -6.81 10.34 -2.88
N ARG A 50 -5.84 9.47 -2.62
CA ARG A 50 -5.70 8.73 -1.36
C ARG A 50 -4.41 9.18 -0.69
N TRP A 51 -4.44 9.18 0.62
CA TRP A 51 -3.29 9.46 1.45
C TRP A 51 -3.02 8.30 2.39
N ILE A 52 -1.75 7.89 2.44
CA ILE A 52 -1.24 6.90 3.38
C ILE A 52 -0.15 7.57 4.23
N ALA A 53 -0.34 7.56 5.55
CA ALA A 53 0.64 8.06 6.49
C ALA A 53 1.91 7.20 6.41
N TRP A 54 2.99 7.82 5.91
CA TRP A 54 4.26 7.13 5.70
C TRP A 54 5.42 8.04 6.12
N PRO A 55 6.09 7.75 7.26
CA PRO A 55 7.25 8.50 7.72
C PRO A 55 8.39 8.48 6.70
N ASP A 56 9.23 9.52 6.69
CA ASP A 56 10.37 9.57 5.78
C ASP A 56 11.38 8.47 6.14
N TYR A 57 11.96 7.84 5.14
CA TYR A 57 12.88 6.69 5.24
C TYR A 57 12.30 5.43 5.92
N GLY A 58 11.09 5.47 6.46
CA GLY A 58 10.44 4.36 7.15
C GLY A 58 9.54 3.51 6.26
N LEU A 59 8.65 2.76 6.93
CA LEU A 59 7.59 1.93 6.33
C LEU A 59 6.22 2.59 6.55
N PRO A 60 5.18 2.17 5.80
CA PRO A 60 3.83 2.71 5.98
C PRO A 60 3.28 2.39 7.36
N ALA A 61 2.57 3.33 7.97
CA ALA A 61 1.94 3.14 9.27
C ALA A 61 0.84 2.06 9.22
N ASP A 62 0.17 1.92 8.08
CA ASP A 62 -0.85 0.90 7.80
C ASP A 62 -0.56 0.20 6.46
N PRO A 63 0.13 -0.96 6.48
CA PRO A 63 0.43 -1.73 5.28
C PRO A 63 -0.81 -2.27 4.55
N ALA A 64 -1.91 -2.54 5.27
CA ALA A 64 -3.14 -3.04 4.67
C ALA A 64 -3.86 -1.91 3.91
N ALA A 65 -3.98 -0.73 4.49
CA ALA A 65 -4.51 0.46 3.82
C ALA A 65 -3.65 0.84 2.61
N LEU A 66 -2.32 0.79 2.72
CA LEU A 66 -1.43 0.99 1.58
C LEU A 66 -1.73 0.01 0.47
N ARG A 67 -1.85 -1.28 0.78
CA ARG A 67 -2.15 -2.31 -0.22
C ARG A 67 -3.45 -2.01 -0.97
N CYS A 68 -4.52 -1.65 -0.27
CA CYS A 68 -5.78 -1.26 -0.89
C CYS A 68 -5.61 -0.06 -1.82
N ALA A 69 -4.91 0.96 -1.39
CA ALA A 69 -4.65 2.15 -2.20
C ALA A 69 -3.77 1.85 -3.44
N LEU A 70 -2.79 0.93 -3.31
CA LEU A 70 -1.96 0.48 -4.44
C LEU A 70 -2.78 -0.30 -5.48
N VAL A 71 -3.68 -1.18 -5.03
CA VAL A 71 -4.59 -1.91 -5.93
C VAL A 71 -5.52 -0.93 -6.66
N GLU A 72 -6.12 0.02 -5.95
CA GLU A 72 -6.95 1.07 -6.57
C GLU A 72 -6.16 1.87 -7.61
N ALA A 73 -4.95 2.32 -7.27
CA ALA A 73 -4.09 3.05 -8.20
C ALA A 73 -3.73 2.23 -9.44
N TRP A 74 -3.39 0.95 -9.26
CA TRP A 74 -3.09 0.02 -10.36
C TRP A 74 -4.29 -0.23 -11.27
N GLU A 75 -5.49 -0.45 -10.70
CA GLU A 75 -6.72 -0.66 -11.48
C GLU A 75 -7.09 0.60 -12.28
N ARG A 76 -7.02 1.78 -11.66
CA ARG A 76 -7.34 3.06 -12.29
C ARG A 76 -6.37 3.44 -13.40
N ALA A 77 -5.09 3.03 -13.29
CA ALA A 77 -4.07 3.29 -14.30
C ALA A 77 -4.37 2.64 -15.68
N ASP A 78 -5.40 1.79 -15.79
CA ASP A 78 -5.91 1.28 -17.04
C ASP A 78 -6.61 2.35 -17.91
N ARG A 79 -7.20 3.37 -17.27
CA ARG A 79 -8.08 4.34 -17.93
C ARG A 79 -7.82 5.78 -17.53
N GLU A 80 -7.13 6.01 -16.43
CA GLU A 80 -6.92 7.32 -15.84
C GLU A 80 -5.43 7.65 -15.76
N ARG A 81 -5.13 8.94 -15.68
CA ARG A 81 -3.79 9.43 -15.36
C ARG A 81 -3.58 9.32 -13.86
N VAL A 82 -2.80 8.31 -13.45
CA VAL A 82 -2.50 8.03 -12.06
C VAL A 82 -1.14 8.58 -11.68
N GLU A 83 -1.07 9.23 -10.52
CA GLU A 83 0.15 9.73 -9.92
C GLU A 83 0.41 9.09 -8.55
N VAL A 84 1.67 8.75 -8.26
CA VAL A 84 2.14 8.35 -6.93
C VAL A 84 3.19 9.34 -6.46
N GLY A 85 2.99 9.97 -5.29
CA GLY A 85 3.85 11.06 -4.82
C GLY A 85 4.30 10.92 -3.37
N CYS A 86 5.57 11.25 -3.12
CA CYS A 86 6.10 11.55 -1.78
C CYS A 86 6.91 12.84 -1.84
N MET A 87 7.52 13.27 -0.72
CA MET A 87 8.25 14.54 -0.69
C MET A 87 9.41 14.59 -1.68
N GLY A 88 10.21 13.53 -1.81
CA GLY A 88 11.40 13.46 -2.66
C GLY A 88 11.20 12.72 -4.00
N GLY A 89 10.12 11.97 -4.16
CA GLY A 89 9.85 11.18 -5.37
C GLY A 89 10.71 9.91 -5.54
N ARG A 90 11.49 9.50 -4.53
CA ARG A 90 12.48 8.42 -4.64
C ARG A 90 12.16 7.20 -3.77
N GLY A 91 12.34 7.30 -2.44
CA GLY A 91 12.19 6.18 -1.52
C GLY A 91 10.78 5.63 -1.46
N ARG A 92 9.88 6.35 -0.81
CA ARG A 92 8.46 5.95 -0.63
C ARG A 92 7.73 5.82 -1.96
N THR A 93 7.90 6.79 -2.88
CA THR A 93 7.33 6.71 -4.24
C THR A 93 7.88 5.50 -4.99
N GLY A 94 9.20 5.28 -4.98
CA GLY A 94 9.82 4.13 -5.63
C GLY A 94 9.34 2.81 -5.06
N THR A 95 9.17 2.72 -3.73
CA THR A 95 8.63 1.53 -3.05
C THR A 95 7.18 1.26 -3.45
N ALA A 96 6.33 2.28 -3.49
CA ALA A 96 4.95 2.16 -3.94
C ALA A 96 4.85 1.74 -5.41
N LEU A 97 5.66 2.32 -6.29
CA LEU A 97 5.75 1.95 -7.71
C LEU A 97 6.25 0.51 -7.90
N ALA A 98 7.21 0.05 -7.08
CA ALA A 98 7.68 -1.34 -7.11
C ALA A 98 6.57 -2.31 -6.70
N CYS A 99 5.80 -1.99 -5.65
CA CYS A 99 4.63 -2.79 -5.28
C CYS A 99 3.55 -2.81 -6.37
N ILE A 100 3.30 -1.68 -7.06
CA ILE A 100 2.40 -1.63 -8.23
C ILE A 100 2.93 -2.52 -9.37
N ALA A 101 4.24 -2.52 -9.62
CA ALA A 101 4.85 -3.41 -10.60
C ALA A 101 4.65 -4.89 -10.24
N VAL A 102 4.68 -5.25 -8.95
CA VAL A 102 4.35 -6.61 -8.48
C VAL A 102 2.88 -6.94 -8.76
N LEU A 103 1.96 -6.01 -8.52
CA LEU A 103 0.54 -6.21 -8.87
C LEU A 103 0.35 -6.43 -10.37
N ASP A 104 1.19 -5.82 -11.20
CA ASP A 104 1.16 -5.93 -12.66
C ASP A 104 1.92 -7.16 -13.20
N GLY A 105 2.46 -8.01 -12.32
CA GLY A 105 3.08 -9.29 -12.67
C GLY A 105 4.61 -9.32 -12.65
N VAL A 106 5.29 -8.25 -12.26
CA VAL A 106 6.74 -8.28 -12.03
C VAL A 106 7.03 -9.12 -10.79
N PRO A 107 7.97 -10.10 -10.82
CA PRO A 107 8.36 -10.83 -9.61
C PRO A 107 8.86 -9.87 -8.51
N ALA A 108 8.46 -10.12 -7.26
CA ALA A 108 8.74 -9.21 -6.15
C ALA A 108 10.25 -8.99 -5.90
N ASP A 109 11.06 -10.03 -6.12
CA ASP A 109 12.52 -9.99 -6.06
C ASP A 109 13.17 -9.16 -7.18
N GLN A 110 12.45 -8.88 -8.28
CA GLN A 110 12.92 -8.10 -9.43
C GLN A 110 12.28 -6.69 -9.49
N ALA A 111 11.27 -6.42 -8.66
CA ALA A 111 10.47 -5.21 -8.76
C ALA A 111 11.26 -3.93 -8.46
N VAL A 112 12.20 -3.97 -7.51
CA VAL A 112 13.09 -2.83 -7.21
C VAL A 112 13.99 -2.53 -8.40
N ASP A 113 14.60 -3.53 -9.00
CA ASP A 113 15.47 -3.36 -10.18
C ASP A 113 14.66 -2.90 -11.40
N TYR A 114 13.41 -3.34 -11.52
CA TYR A 114 12.49 -2.88 -12.55
C TYR A 114 12.26 -1.37 -12.43
N VAL A 115 11.89 -0.89 -11.24
CA VAL A 115 11.63 0.54 -10.99
C VAL A 115 12.91 1.37 -11.16
N ARG A 116 14.05 0.87 -10.74
CA ARG A 116 15.35 1.56 -10.93
C ARG A 116 15.72 1.73 -12.40
N ARG A 117 15.38 0.78 -13.23
CA ARG A 117 15.64 0.85 -14.68
C ARG A 117 14.65 1.72 -15.44
N HIS A 118 13.38 1.78 -15.01
CA HIS A 118 12.30 2.38 -15.80
C HIS A 118 11.73 3.66 -15.19
N TYR A 119 12.10 4.01 -13.96
CA TYR A 119 11.66 5.24 -13.28
C TYR A 119 12.84 6.10 -12.82
N LEU A 120 13.53 5.71 -11.74
CA LEU A 120 14.70 6.42 -11.21
C LEU A 120 15.74 5.42 -10.71
N PRO A 121 17.05 5.59 -11.06
CA PRO A 121 18.12 4.65 -10.65
C PRO A 121 18.30 4.52 -9.14
N ASP A 122 17.98 5.56 -8.37
CA ASP A 122 18.07 5.63 -6.91
C ASP A 122 16.71 5.45 -6.21
N ALA A 123 15.71 4.91 -6.90
CA ALA A 123 14.42 4.55 -6.28
C ALA A 123 14.62 3.46 -5.22
N VAL A 124 13.77 3.48 -4.18
CA VAL A 124 13.83 2.57 -3.01
C VAL A 124 15.13 2.77 -2.23
N GLU A 125 15.09 3.66 -1.23
CA GLU A 125 16.30 4.22 -0.61
C GLU A 125 16.83 3.35 0.54
N THR A 126 15.96 2.63 1.29
CA THR A 126 16.37 1.87 2.48
C THR A 126 16.28 0.35 2.29
N ASP A 127 16.98 -0.39 3.13
CA ASP A 127 16.92 -1.86 3.12
C ASP A 127 15.54 -2.36 3.55
N GLU A 128 14.91 -1.68 4.51
CA GLU A 128 13.56 -2.00 4.97
C GLU A 128 12.54 -1.83 3.85
N GLN A 129 12.67 -0.77 3.03
CA GLN A 129 11.82 -0.57 1.86
C GLN A 129 12.04 -1.69 0.82
N ARG A 130 13.28 -2.14 0.61
CA ARG A 130 13.59 -3.28 -0.28
C ARG A 130 12.94 -4.57 0.23
N GLN A 131 13.08 -4.84 1.53
CA GLN A 131 12.47 -6.02 2.17
C GLN A 131 10.95 -5.97 2.09
N PHE A 132 10.35 -4.78 2.30
CA PHE A 132 8.91 -4.58 2.16
C PHE A 132 8.41 -4.96 0.76
N VAL A 133 9.11 -4.52 -0.31
CA VAL A 133 8.77 -4.89 -1.69
C VAL A 133 8.95 -6.39 -1.92
N ALA A 134 10.05 -6.98 -1.44
CA ALA A 134 10.31 -8.42 -1.61
C ALA A 134 9.25 -9.29 -0.91
N ALA A 135 8.68 -8.82 0.20
CA ALA A 135 7.60 -9.49 0.92
C ALA A 135 6.20 -9.18 0.34
N PHE A 136 6.09 -8.25 -0.61
CA PHE A 136 4.81 -7.85 -1.17
C PHE A 136 4.28 -8.94 -2.13
N ALA A 137 3.18 -9.60 -1.73
CA ALA A 137 2.60 -10.68 -2.52
C ALA A 137 1.68 -10.15 -3.63
N PRO A 138 1.69 -10.75 -4.85
CA PRO A 138 0.73 -10.44 -5.91
C PRO A 138 -0.70 -10.82 -5.51
N LEU A 139 -1.69 -10.27 -6.24
CA LEU A 139 -3.10 -10.63 -6.04
C LEU A 139 -3.29 -12.13 -6.31
N GLY A 140 -3.81 -12.86 -5.33
CA GLY A 140 -4.11 -14.30 -5.45
C GLY A 140 -3.17 -15.23 -4.68
N GLN A 141 -1.96 -14.86 -4.32
CA GLN A 141 -1.07 -15.73 -3.53
C GLN A 141 -1.37 -15.75 -2.02
N GLN A 142 -2.09 -14.77 -1.49
CA GLN A 142 -2.45 -14.72 -0.06
C GLN A 142 -3.37 -15.87 0.39
N ARG A 143 -4.08 -16.54 -0.54
CA ARG A 143 -4.93 -17.67 -0.19
C ARG A 143 -4.16 -18.97 0.13
N ALA A 144 -2.94 -19.12 -0.38
CA ALA A 144 -2.15 -20.33 -0.19
C ALA A 144 -1.47 -20.39 1.18
N HIS A 145 -1.06 -19.25 1.75
CA HIS A 145 -0.38 -19.21 3.06
C HIS A 145 -1.35 -19.33 4.24
N SER A 146 -2.60 -18.87 4.08
CA SER A 146 -3.63 -19.00 5.13
C SER A 146 -4.26 -20.39 5.21
N LEU A 147 -4.05 -21.24 4.20
CA LEU A 147 -4.59 -22.62 4.16
C LEU A 147 -3.57 -23.70 4.53
N ALA A 148 -2.31 -23.33 4.75
CA ALA A 148 -1.25 -24.26 5.14
C ALA A 148 -1.05 -24.34 6.67
N ARG A 149 -2.13 -24.36 7.47
CA ARG A 149 -2.06 -24.83 8.84
C ARG A 149 -2.11 -26.38 8.80
N PRO A 150 -1.16 -27.08 9.47
CA PRO A 150 -1.26 -28.51 9.66
C PRO A 150 -2.56 -28.80 10.43
N MET A 151 -3.37 -29.76 9.93
CA MET A 151 -4.66 -30.16 10.48
C MET A 151 -4.54 -31.00 11.77
N ASP A 152 -3.41 -30.97 12.47
CA ASP A 152 -3.11 -31.88 13.60
C ASP A 152 -3.04 -31.20 14.99
N GLU A 153 -3.53 -29.96 15.16
CA GLU A 153 -3.71 -29.44 16.52
C GLU A 153 -5.17 -29.51 16.95
N PRO A 154 -5.48 -30.14 18.11
CA PRO A 154 -6.83 -30.16 18.65
C PRO A 154 -7.26 -28.76 19.07
N LEU A 155 -8.45 -28.35 18.67
CA LEU A 155 -9.10 -27.11 19.07
C LEU A 155 -9.28 -27.10 20.60
N GLU A 156 -8.48 -26.34 21.32
CA GLU A 156 -8.82 -26.00 22.72
C GLU A 156 -10.05 -25.06 22.68
N VAL A 157 -11.14 -25.58 23.22
CA VAL A 157 -12.38 -24.84 23.43
C VAL A 157 -12.16 -23.89 24.62
N VAL A 158 -11.77 -22.64 24.33
CA VAL A 158 -11.72 -21.60 25.38
C VAL A 158 -13.15 -21.15 25.67
N SER A 159 -13.63 -21.53 26.85
CA SER A 159 -14.93 -21.11 27.38
C SER A 159 -14.89 -19.64 27.77
N PHE A 160 -15.57 -18.77 27.02
CA PHE A 160 -15.77 -17.36 27.38
C PHE A 160 -16.88 -17.22 28.42
N SER A 161 -16.53 -16.83 29.64
CA SER A 161 -17.51 -16.38 30.63
C SER A 161 -17.94 -14.94 30.35
N GLN A 162 -19.25 -14.73 30.25
CA GLN A 162 -19.86 -13.42 29.97
C GLN A 162 -19.61 -12.42 31.10
N GLY A 163 -18.74 -11.44 30.84
CA GLY A 163 -18.56 -10.24 31.65
C GLY A 163 -19.41 -9.07 31.14
N ARG A 164 -20.34 -8.61 31.98
CA ARG A 164 -21.28 -7.49 31.70
C ARG A 164 -20.54 -6.17 31.65
N LEU A 165 -20.44 -5.52 30.49
CA LEU A 165 -19.90 -4.18 30.34
C LEU A 165 -20.98 -3.11 30.64
N LYS A 166 -20.66 -2.21 31.59
CA LYS A 166 -21.45 -1.01 31.89
C LYS A 166 -21.15 0.09 30.85
N ASN A 167 -22.23 0.63 30.30
CA ASN A 167 -22.21 1.82 29.45
C ASN A 167 -21.89 3.07 30.28
N ASP A 168 -20.86 3.81 29.93
CA ASP A 168 -20.74 5.22 30.29
C ASP A 168 -20.43 6.06 29.05
N ARG A 169 -21.32 7.03 28.83
CA ARG A 169 -21.28 8.03 27.75
C ARG A 169 -20.14 8.99 27.98
N ILE A 170 -19.32 9.27 26.97
CA ILE A 170 -18.74 10.60 26.76
C ILE A 170 -18.71 10.88 25.25
N GLY A 171 -19.33 12.02 24.88
CA GLY A 171 -19.37 12.49 23.51
C GLY A 171 -18.14 13.30 23.15
N ALA A 172 -17.90 13.39 21.86
CA ALA A 172 -17.52 14.55 21.06
C ALA A 172 -16.91 14.05 19.76
N GLY A 173 -17.54 14.44 18.67
CA GLY A 173 -17.24 13.94 17.34
C GLY A 173 -15.90 14.41 16.79
N VAL A 174 -15.18 13.45 16.26
CA VAL A 174 -14.22 13.66 15.19
C VAL A 174 -14.70 12.77 14.03
N ARG A 175 -15.11 13.39 12.94
CA ARG A 175 -15.44 12.68 11.70
C ARG A 175 -14.14 12.12 11.12
N GLN A 176 -13.95 10.84 11.21
CA GLN A 176 -12.95 10.15 10.40
C GLN A 176 -13.45 10.05 8.95
N PRO A 177 -12.63 10.38 7.95
CA PRO A 177 -12.97 10.11 6.55
C PRO A 177 -13.01 8.59 6.33
N GLY A 178 -14.06 8.15 5.64
CA GLY A 178 -14.55 6.80 5.53
C GLY A 178 -13.52 5.70 5.27
N ASN A 179 -13.66 4.62 6.00
CA ASN A 179 -13.13 3.30 5.69
C ASN A 179 -13.59 2.89 4.29
N GLY A 180 -12.78 3.15 3.28
CA GLY A 180 -12.97 2.65 1.92
C GLY A 180 -12.85 1.13 1.93
N ARG A 181 -13.98 0.44 1.76
CA ARG A 181 -14.02 -1.02 1.58
C ARG A 181 -13.28 -1.37 0.29
N CYS A 182 -12.15 -2.05 0.42
CA CYS A 182 -11.39 -2.55 -0.71
C CYS A 182 -12.16 -3.72 -1.36
N ARG A 183 -12.60 -3.58 -2.62
CA ARG A 183 -13.20 -4.67 -3.39
C ARG A 183 -12.08 -5.45 -4.08
N LEU A 184 -11.72 -6.58 -3.55
CA LEU A 184 -10.87 -7.55 -4.24
C LEU A 184 -11.78 -8.51 -5.02
N GLY A 185 -11.84 -8.35 -6.34
CA GLY A 185 -12.42 -9.35 -7.24
C GLY A 185 -13.77 -9.94 -6.84
N GLY A 186 -14.84 -9.13 -6.78
CA GLY A 186 -16.23 -9.63 -6.67
C GLY A 186 -16.63 -10.30 -5.35
N VAL A 187 -15.76 -10.44 -4.38
CA VAL A 187 -16.06 -11.00 -3.06
C VAL A 187 -16.09 -9.88 -2.03
N MET A 188 -17.25 -9.68 -1.40
CA MET A 188 -17.38 -8.84 -0.21
C MET A 188 -16.61 -9.53 0.92
N VAL A 189 -15.46 -8.99 1.30
CA VAL A 189 -14.82 -9.39 2.55
C VAL A 189 -15.55 -8.64 3.66
N GLY A 190 -16.40 -9.37 4.39
CA GLY A 190 -17.06 -8.86 5.59
C GLY A 190 -16.03 -8.47 6.65
N ASP A 191 -16.46 -7.65 7.61
CA ASP A 191 -15.68 -7.15 8.72
C ASP A 191 -14.79 -8.25 9.35
N VAL A 192 -13.51 -8.30 8.95
CA VAL A 192 -12.50 -9.04 9.68
C VAL A 192 -11.87 -8.05 10.63
N GLN A 193 -12.27 -8.09 11.87
CA GLN A 193 -11.53 -7.50 12.98
C GLN A 193 -10.20 -8.24 13.04
N VAL A 194 -9.13 -7.57 12.63
CA VAL A 194 -7.76 -8.09 12.77
C VAL A 194 -7.33 -7.69 14.17
N ASP A 195 -7.19 -8.66 15.07
CA ASP A 195 -6.64 -8.41 16.40
C ASP A 195 -5.20 -7.93 16.26
N ASP A 196 -4.84 -6.87 17.01
CA ASP A 196 -3.53 -6.20 16.99
C ASP A 196 -2.32 -7.15 17.25
N GLU A 197 -2.53 -8.32 17.81
CA GLU A 197 -1.47 -9.31 18.07
C GLU A 197 -0.97 -10.03 16.81
N ALA A 198 -1.79 -10.15 15.75
CA ALA A 198 -1.40 -10.86 14.54
C ALA A 198 -0.43 -10.05 13.65
N VAL A 199 -0.38 -8.74 13.83
CA VAL A 199 0.51 -7.85 13.05
C VAL A 199 1.92 -7.84 13.63
N ALA A 200 2.09 -8.03 14.95
CA ALA A 200 3.38 -8.05 15.63
C ALA A 200 4.23 -9.30 15.32
N ALA A 201 3.59 -10.43 15.02
CA ALA A 201 4.28 -11.70 14.79
C ALA A 201 5.02 -11.79 13.44
N VAL A 202 4.74 -10.89 12.49
CA VAL A 202 5.37 -10.90 11.15
C VAL A 202 6.67 -10.08 11.10
N TYR A 203 6.97 -9.28 12.14
CA TYR A 203 8.08 -8.31 12.11
C TYR A 203 9.12 -8.45 13.22
N LEU A 204 9.16 -9.56 13.95
CA LEU A 204 10.28 -9.82 14.87
C LEU A 204 11.26 -10.80 14.19
N PRO A 205 12.46 -10.37 13.80
CA PRO A 205 13.55 -11.31 13.54
C PRO A 205 13.98 -11.94 14.88
N ASP A 206 14.20 -13.25 14.86
CA ASP A 206 14.76 -14.01 15.97
C ASP A 206 15.99 -13.30 16.54
N ALA A 207 15.89 -12.83 17.79
CA ALA A 207 17.01 -12.41 18.59
C ALA A 207 17.54 -13.63 19.34
N LEU A 208 18.61 -14.22 18.84
CA LEU A 208 19.64 -14.97 19.59
C LEU A 208 20.99 -14.73 18.93
#